data_66d6210ce583d4675f19e02fddb3b4df
#
_entry.id   66d6210ce583d4675f19e02fddb3b4df
#
_cell.length_a   1.000
_cell.length_b   1.000
_cell.length_c   1.000
_cell.angle_alpha   90.00
_cell.angle_beta   90.00
_cell.angle_gamma   90.00
#
_symmetry.space_group_name_H-M   'P 1'
#
loop_
_entity.id
_entity.type
_entity.pdbx_description
1 polymer ?
#
loop_
_entity_poly.entity_id
_entity_poly.type
_entity_poly.pdbx_seq_one_letter_code
_entity_poly.pdbx_strand_id
1 'polypeptide(L)'
;MSDTVFIGMDLGTSRTSITTSTGVRTTVWSYVGYAQDHVSRKHLGGRDKVFGEEAVENRMAVNLVRPLDKGLILDDEESRQAVRDLLEHIFDEASIPSGSTIYGVIGAPAEASVDSKALILSTASEFMDSIIVCSEPFAVAYGLDFLSDTLVVDIGAGTVDLCRVHGTMPKPEDQRTHHYAGDAIDARLAELLTKNHPEAQFSNNMVREIKENYACVGTHMDPVKVTFPVKGKPTEFDITAELSEACFGMVPPTVEALQDLIATFDPEFQQKMRNHVLLGGGGSQITGLSRAIEDALVEYGGGKVRQVEEPQYAGSNGA
;
A
#
# COMPACT_ATOMS: atom_id res chain seq x y z
N MET A 1 29.85 7.02 22.23
CA MET A 1 28.51 7.62 22.03
C MET A 1 27.71 6.56 21.27
N SER A 2 26.52 6.24 21.70
CA SER A 2 25.65 5.36 20.89
C SER A 2 25.34 6.07 19.57
N ASP A 3 25.45 5.35 18.46
CA ASP A 3 25.08 5.93 17.17
C ASP A 3 23.55 6.14 17.16
N THR A 4 23.10 7.29 16.64
CA THR A 4 21.68 7.56 16.47
C THR A 4 21.27 7.17 15.08
N VAL A 5 20.21 6.36 14.98
CA VAL A 5 19.62 5.93 13.71
C VAL A 5 18.20 6.49 13.60
N PHE A 6 17.92 7.17 12.50
CA PHE A 6 16.56 7.59 12.16
C PHE A 6 15.93 6.60 11.19
N ILE A 7 14.67 6.31 11.40
CA ILE A 7 13.91 5.32 10.62
C ILE A 7 12.59 5.92 10.15
N GLY A 8 12.35 5.85 8.87
CA GLY A 8 11.03 6.02 8.27
C GLY A 8 10.42 4.65 7.94
N MET A 9 9.19 4.41 8.35
CA MET A 9 8.49 3.16 8.14
C MET A 9 7.09 3.40 7.54
N ASP A 10 6.74 2.58 6.56
CA ASP A 10 5.41 2.43 6.04
C ASP A 10 4.91 1.03 6.39
N LEU A 11 3.93 0.95 7.30
CA LEU A 11 3.35 -0.31 7.78
C LEU A 11 2.08 -0.63 6.97
N GLY A 12 2.28 -1.04 5.73
CA GLY A 12 1.21 -1.21 4.77
C GLY A 12 0.55 -2.60 4.79
N THR A 13 -0.68 -2.66 4.32
CA THR A 13 -1.52 -3.88 4.26
C THR A 13 -0.89 -5.02 3.46
N SER A 14 -0.21 -4.72 2.37
CA SER A 14 0.44 -5.73 1.51
C SER A 14 1.95 -5.80 1.72
N ARG A 15 2.58 -4.67 1.97
CA ARG A 15 4.04 -4.54 2.12
C ARG A 15 4.35 -3.58 3.25
N THR A 16 5.33 -3.94 4.07
CA THR A 16 5.94 -3.06 5.06
C THR A 16 7.31 -2.63 4.56
N SER A 17 7.55 -1.34 4.51
CA SER A 17 8.81 -0.76 4.03
C SER A 17 9.51 0.01 5.13
N ILE A 18 10.85 -0.07 5.18
CA ILE A 18 11.68 0.67 6.10
C ILE A 18 12.82 1.38 5.34
N THR A 19 13.06 2.62 5.71
CA THR A 19 14.21 3.40 5.25
C THR A 19 14.98 3.91 6.46
N THR A 20 16.29 3.78 6.45
CA THR A 20 17.15 4.17 7.57
C THR A 20 18.11 5.29 7.20
N SER A 21 18.50 6.11 8.17
CA SER A 21 19.54 7.14 7.97
C SER A 21 20.93 6.57 7.67
N THR A 22 21.12 5.26 7.84
CA THR A 22 22.36 4.55 7.44
C THR A 22 22.37 4.19 5.95
N GLY A 23 21.28 4.48 5.22
CA GLY A 23 21.13 4.23 3.79
C GLY A 23 20.56 2.86 3.43
N VAL A 24 20.13 2.07 4.42
CA VAL A 24 19.42 0.80 4.16
C VAL A 24 17.96 1.08 3.84
N ARG A 25 17.46 0.44 2.81
CA ARG A 25 16.05 0.42 2.39
C ARG A 25 15.64 -1.01 2.15
N THR A 26 14.59 -1.47 2.80
CA THR A 26 14.05 -2.81 2.59
C THR A 26 12.53 -2.82 2.62
N THR A 27 11.95 -3.78 1.93
CA THR A 27 10.51 -4.01 1.88
C THR A 27 10.24 -5.49 2.01
N VAL A 28 9.32 -5.82 2.91
CA VAL A 28 8.84 -7.20 3.14
C VAL A 28 7.33 -7.24 2.89
N TRP A 29 6.84 -8.28 2.26
CA TRP A 29 5.39 -8.47 2.19
C TRP A 29 4.82 -8.69 3.59
N SER A 30 3.71 -8.05 3.91
CA SER A 30 3.08 -8.09 5.23
C SER A 30 2.38 -9.44 5.50
N TYR A 31 3.16 -10.52 5.44
CA TYR A 31 2.73 -11.89 5.69
C TYR A 31 3.71 -12.60 6.61
N VAL A 32 3.15 -13.36 7.57
CA VAL A 32 3.91 -14.26 8.44
C VAL A 32 3.34 -15.66 8.31
N GLY A 33 4.19 -16.64 8.06
CA GLY A 33 3.82 -18.04 7.97
C GLY A 33 4.36 -18.82 9.18
N TYR A 34 3.49 -19.43 9.97
CA TYR A 34 3.85 -20.27 11.10
C TYR A 34 3.78 -21.74 10.72
N ALA A 35 4.84 -22.51 11.00
CA ALA A 35 4.86 -23.94 10.72
C ALA A 35 3.69 -24.65 11.42
N GLN A 36 2.90 -25.44 10.65
CA GLN A 36 1.70 -26.11 11.19
C GLN A 36 2.04 -27.26 12.13
N ASP A 37 3.17 -27.95 11.87
CA ASP A 37 3.62 -29.11 12.61
C ASP A 37 5.13 -29.36 12.42
N HIS A 38 5.63 -30.48 12.94
CA HIS A 38 7.04 -30.88 12.84
C HIS A 38 7.47 -31.24 11.40
N VAL A 39 6.53 -31.60 10.51
CA VAL A 39 6.83 -31.91 9.10
C VAL A 39 7.03 -30.61 8.33
N SER A 40 6.13 -29.64 8.50
CA SER A 40 6.24 -28.32 7.93
C SER A 40 7.49 -27.61 8.45
N ARG A 41 7.78 -27.67 9.75
CA ARG A 41 9.03 -27.13 10.32
C ARG A 41 10.28 -27.74 9.67
N LYS A 42 10.29 -29.06 9.45
CA LYS A 42 11.39 -29.72 8.75
C LYS A 42 11.48 -29.26 7.29
N HIS A 43 10.34 -29.07 6.61
CA HIS A 43 10.28 -28.54 5.26
C HIS A 43 10.88 -27.12 5.17
N LEU A 44 10.63 -26.28 6.16
CA LEU A 44 11.16 -24.93 6.31
C LEU A 44 12.60 -24.87 6.86
N GLY A 45 13.35 -25.98 6.81
CA GLY A 45 14.75 -26.03 7.26
C GLY A 45 14.94 -25.91 8.77
N GLY A 46 13.93 -26.28 9.56
CA GLY A 46 13.94 -26.21 11.02
C GLY A 46 13.40 -24.93 11.62
N ARG A 47 12.95 -23.99 10.77
CA ARG A 47 12.36 -22.71 11.22
C ARG A 47 10.90 -22.88 11.61
N ASP A 48 10.49 -22.14 12.63
CA ASP A 48 9.09 -22.10 13.09
C ASP A 48 8.28 -21.03 12.36
N LYS A 49 8.97 -20.00 11.79
CA LYS A 49 8.39 -18.87 11.11
C LYS A 49 9.09 -18.59 9.78
N VAL A 50 8.34 -18.12 8.81
CA VAL A 50 8.82 -17.55 7.54
C VAL A 50 8.05 -16.26 7.22
N PHE A 51 8.63 -15.35 6.45
CA PHE A 51 8.10 -14.01 6.25
C PHE A 51 7.96 -13.67 4.77
N GLY A 52 7.11 -12.70 4.50
CA GLY A 52 7.02 -12.08 3.20
C GLY A 52 6.62 -13.04 2.08
N GLU A 53 7.34 -12.98 0.99
CA GLU A 53 7.12 -13.81 -0.19
C GLU A 53 7.30 -15.29 0.12
N GLU A 54 8.33 -15.66 0.91
CA GLU A 54 8.56 -17.05 1.33
C GLU A 54 7.37 -17.63 2.10
N ALA A 55 6.70 -16.83 2.94
CA ALA A 55 5.51 -17.27 3.65
C ALA A 55 4.36 -17.59 2.68
N VAL A 56 4.16 -16.77 1.66
CA VAL A 56 3.13 -16.96 0.62
C VAL A 56 3.45 -18.16 -0.27
N GLU A 57 4.70 -18.37 -0.63
CA GLU A 57 5.15 -19.54 -1.41
C GLU A 57 4.89 -20.85 -0.64
N ASN A 58 5.13 -20.83 0.67
CA ASN A 58 4.94 -21.98 1.56
C ASN A 58 3.53 -22.07 2.19
N ARG A 59 2.54 -21.33 1.68
CA ARG A 59 1.18 -21.25 2.26
C ARG A 59 0.46 -22.58 2.49
N MET A 60 0.87 -23.64 1.81
CA MET A 60 0.29 -24.99 2.01
C MET A 60 0.89 -25.71 3.24
N ALA A 61 2.05 -25.26 3.71
CA ALA A 61 2.78 -25.85 4.84
C ALA A 61 2.75 -24.98 6.10
N VAL A 62 2.20 -23.77 6.02
CA VAL A 62 2.16 -22.83 7.15
C VAL A 62 0.75 -22.34 7.44
N ASN A 63 0.51 -21.91 8.67
CA ASN A 63 -0.60 -21.01 8.96
C ASN A 63 -0.19 -19.61 8.52
N LEU A 64 -0.75 -19.16 7.40
CA LEU A 64 -0.42 -17.88 6.81
C LEU A 64 -1.26 -16.78 7.43
N VAL A 65 -0.63 -15.79 8.06
CA VAL A 65 -1.28 -14.64 8.69
C VAL A 65 -0.95 -13.38 7.90
N ARG A 66 -1.97 -12.60 7.59
CA ARG A 66 -1.86 -11.23 7.07
C ARG A 66 -2.37 -10.29 8.16
N PRO A 67 -1.50 -9.70 8.97
CA PRO A 67 -1.88 -9.06 10.23
C PRO A 67 -2.44 -7.65 10.05
N LEU A 68 -2.42 -7.12 8.83
CA LEU A 68 -2.84 -5.75 8.51
C LEU A 68 -4.03 -5.78 7.55
N ASP A 69 -5.06 -5.02 7.89
CA ASP A 69 -6.18 -4.73 7.00
C ASP A 69 -6.38 -3.21 6.91
N LYS A 70 -6.51 -2.69 5.69
CA LYS A 70 -6.69 -1.25 5.42
C LYS A 70 -5.64 -0.36 6.11
N GLY A 71 -4.38 -0.80 6.09
CA GLY A 71 -3.27 -0.10 6.73
C GLY A 71 -3.28 -0.11 8.26
N LEU A 72 -4.15 -0.90 8.89
CA LEU A 72 -4.29 -0.97 10.34
C LEU A 72 -4.00 -2.38 10.85
N ILE A 73 -3.42 -2.45 12.05
CA ILE A 73 -3.21 -3.73 12.75
C ILE A 73 -4.58 -4.27 13.16
N LEU A 74 -4.86 -5.54 12.83
CA LEU A 74 -6.07 -6.22 13.28
C LEU A 74 -6.03 -6.42 14.80
N ASP A 75 -7.16 -6.17 15.47
CA ASP A 75 -7.27 -6.16 16.93
C ASP A 75 -7.55 -7.57 17.50
N ASP A 76 -6.70 -8.53 17.13
CA ASP A 76 -6.66 -9.90 17.69
C ASP A 76 -5.23 -10.27 18.07
N GLU A 77 -5.08 -11.26 18.95
CA GLU A 77 -3.76 -11.63 19.49
C GLU A 77 -2.84 -12.23 18.43
N GLU A 78 -3.37 -13.00 17.47
CA GLU A 78 -2.59 -13.61 16.40
C GLU A 78 -2.00 -12.54 15.48
N SER A 79 -2.81 -11.57 15.09
CA SER A 79 -2.37 -10.45 14.24
C SER A 79 -1.38 -9.54 14.95
N ARG A 80 -1.61 -9.22 16.23
CA ARG A 80 -0.66 -8.45 17.04
C ARG A 80 0.69 -9.15 17.15
N GLN A 81 0.70 -10.48 17.40
CA GLN A 81 1.93 -11.25 17.43
C GLN A 81 2.61 -11.28 16.05
N ALA A 82 1.84 -11.44 14.99
CA ALA A 82 2.38 -11.47 13.63
C ALA A 82 3.01 -10.12 13.22
N VAL A 83 2.45 -8.99 13.66
CA VAL A 83 3.09 -7.67 13.44
C VAL A 83 4.40 -7.56 14.20
N ARG A 84 4.46 -7.99 15.47
CA ARG A 84 5.73 -8.00 16.22
C ARG A 84 6.80 -8.83 15.51
N ASP A 85 6.44 -10.04 15.10
CA ASP A 85 7.34 -10.95 14.38
C ASP A 85 7.80 -10.34 13.04
N LEU A 86 6.90 -9.67 12.32
CA LEU A 86 7.23 -8.97 11.07
C LEU A 86 8.16 -7.77 11.30
N LEU A 87 7.92 -6.99 12.36
CA LEU A 87 8.79 -5.88 12.74
C LEU A 87 10.18 -6.38 13.15
N GLU A 88 10.26 -7.41 14.00
CA GLU A 88 11.54 -8.04 14.35
C GLU A 88 12.32 -8.43 13.07
N HIS A 89 11.66 -9.10 12.15
CA HIS A 89 12.28 -9.52 10.89
C HIS A 89 12.76 -8.36 10.05
N ILE A 90 11.96 -7.30 9.85
CA ILE A 90 12.36 -6.17 9.00
C ILE A 90 13.46 -5.32 9.66
N PHE A 91 13.51 -5.25 11.00
CA PHE A 91 14.60 -4.61 11.73
C PHE A 91 15.92 -5.39 11.60
N ASP A 92 15.85 -6.73 11.62
CA ASP A 92 17.01 -7.59 11.35
C ASP A 92 17.53 -7.39 9.92
N GLU A 93 16.64 -7.35 8.92
CA GLU A 93 16.97 -7.05 7.52
C GLU A 93 17.60 -5.66 7.36
N ALA A 94 17.12 -4.68 8.11
CA ALA A 94 17.66 -3.31 8.09
C ALA A 94 19.07 -3.22 8.70
N SER A 95 19.56 -4.28 9.34
CA SER A 95 20.92 -4.38 9.88
C SER A 95 21.32 -3.18 10.76
N ILE A 96 20.43 -2.76 11.65
CA ILE A 96 20.67 -1.60 12.53
C ILE A 96 21.79 -1.94 13.51
N PRO A 97 22.83 -1.08 13.68
CA PRO A 97 23.93 -1.35 14.58
C PRO A 97 23.48 -1.56 16.03
N SER A 98 23.96 -2.61 16.67
CA SER A 98 23.60 -2.94 18.05
C SER A 98 23.95 -1.81 19.01
N GLY A 99 23.00 -1.45 19.87
CA GLY A 99 23.17 -0.37 20.87
C GLY A 99 22.96 1.04 20.31
N SER A 100 22.45 1.18 19.08
CA SER A 100 22.00 2.46 18.55
C SER A 100 20.80 2.98 19.32
N THR A 101 20.67 4.31 19.39
CA THR A 101 19.43 4.97 19.79
C THR A 101 18.58 5.16 18.53
N ILE A 102 17.35 4.65 18.53
CA ILE A 102 16.49 4.59 17.35
C ILE A 102 15.31 5.56 17.49
N TYR A 103 15.23 6.51 16.57
CA TYR A 103 14.10 7.42 16.42
C TYR A 103 13.34 7.08 15.14
N GLY A 104 12.02 6.84 15.26
CA GLY A 104 11.22 6.43 14.12
C GLY A 104 10.02 7.32 13.83
N VAL A 105 9.67 7.41 12.55
CA VAL A 105 8.39 7.92 12.10
C VAL A 105 7.68 6.80 11.35
N ILE A 106 6.41 6.57 11.67
CA ILE A 106 5.58 5.53 11.02
C ILE A 106 4.43 6.20 10.29
N GLY A 107 4.29 5.86 9.00
CA GLY A 107 3.10 6.18 8.22
C GLY A 107 1.88 5.40 8.71
N ALA A 108 0.73 6.05 8.73
CA ALA A 108 -0.57 5.44 8.97
C ALA A 108 -1.60 6.04 8.02
N PRO A 109 -2.70 5.33 7.71
CA PRO A 109 -3.77 5.86 6.88
C PRO A 109 -4.25 7.23 7.37
N ALA A 110 -4.62 8.11 6.44
CA ALA A 110 -4.93 9.51 6.70
C ALA A 110 -6.01 9.68 7.77
N GLU A 111 -7.06 8.87 7.72
CA GLU A 111 -8.19 8.90 8.68
C GLU A 111 -8.10 7.81 9.76
N ALA A 112 -6.90 7.27 10.04
CA ALA A 112 -6.71 6.29 11.11
C ALA A 112 -7.15 6.86 12.48
N SER A 113 -7.90 6.06 13.24
CA SER A 113 -8.40 6.44 14.55
C SER A 113 -7.27 6.64 15.57
N VAL A 114 -7.58 7.33 16.67
CA VAL A 114 -6.63 7.50 17.79
C VAL A 114 -6.21 6.14 18.37
N ASP A 115 -7.16 5.21 18.50
CA ASP A 115 -6.89 3.87 19.04
C ASP A 115 -6.01 3.06 18.11
N SER A 116 -6.24 3.13 16.79
CA SER A 116 -5.38 2.47 15.79
C SER A 116 -3.96 3.02 15.81
N LYS A 117 -3.80 4.34 15.90
CA LYS A 117 -2.48 4.97 16.04
C LYS A 117 -1.79 4.58 17.35
N ALA A 118 -2.54 4.47 18.45
CA ALA A 118 -2.02 4.03 19.74
C ALA A 118 -1.55 2.55 19.67
N LEU A 119 -2.26 1.69 18.94
CA LEU A 119 -1.85 0.30 18.74
C LEU A 119 -0.55 0.21 17.93
N ILE A 120 -0.42 1.00 16.86
CA ILE A 120 0.84 1.10 16.09
C ILE A 120 1.99 1.54 17.01
N LEU A 121 1.79 2.62 17.78
CA LEU A 121 2.80 3.14 18.69
C LEU A 121 3.21 2.11 19.74
N SER A 122 2.24 1.45 20.39
CA SER A 122 2.53 0.45 21.43
C SER A 122 3.30 -0.75 20.88
N THR A 123 2.97 -1.21 19.67
CA THR A 123 3.66 -2.34 19.04
C THR A 123 5.08 -1.97 18.61
N ALA A 124 5.26 -0.80 18.00
CA ALA A 124 6.56 -0.35 17.52
C ALA A 124 7.51 0.13 18.64
N SER A 125 6.99 0.52 19.81
CA SER A 125 7.81 0.95 20.96
C SER A 125 8.72 -0.15 21.54
N GLU A 126 8.51 -1.40 21.14
CA GLU A 126 9.41 -2.50 21.48
C GLU A 126 10.73 -2.44 20.68
N PHE A 127 10.74 -1.72 19.55
CA PHE A 127 11.84 -1.67 18.58
C PHE A 127 12.54 -0.31 18.48
N MET A 128 11.92 0.76 18.98
CA MET A 128 12.40 2.13 18.83
C MET A 128 12.30 2.91 20.14
N ASP A 129 13.29 3.76 20.41
CA ASP A 129 13.36 4.57 21.64
C ASP A 129 12.36 5.74 21.64
N SER A 130 12.03 6.26 20.45
CA SER A 130 11.02 7.31 20.30
C SER A 130 10.34 7.20 18.93
N ILE A 131 9.02 7.41 18.90
CA ILE A 131 8.22 7.19 17.70
C ILE A 131 7.23 8.33 17.52
N ILE A 132 7.05 8.72 16.26
CA ILE A 132 5.98 9.63 15.83
C ILE A 132 5.16 8.89 14.77
N VAL A 133 3.84 9.08 14.78
CA VAL A 133 2.94 8.61 13.70
C VAL A 133 2.48 9.82 12.90
N CYS A 134 2.63 9.75 11.58
CA CYS A 134 2.08 10.74 10.64
C CYS A 134 1.17 10.05 9.63
N SER A 135 0.44 10.82 8.81
CA SER A 135 -0.31 10.22 7.70
C SER A 135 0.61 9.90 6.52
N GLU A 136 0.36 8.75 5.86
CA GLU A 136 1.13 8.29 4.71
C GLU A 136 1.25 9.35 3.60
N PRO A 137 0.15 9.97 3.10
CA PRO A 137 0.27 10.97 2.05
C PRO A 137 1.01 12.25 2.50
N PHE A 138 0.98 12.60 3.79
CA PHE A 138 1.81 13.70 4.30
C PHE A 138 3.30 13.33 4.30
N ALA A 139 3.63 12.10 4.70
CA ALA A 139 5.02 11.62 4.62
C ALA A 139 5.54 11.72 3.18
N VAL A 140 4.77 11.29 2.17
CA VAL A 140 5.13 11.44 0.75
C VAL A 140 5.40 12.91 0.39
N ALA A 141 4.50 13.83 0.77
CA ALA A 141 4.70 15.27 0.50
C ALA A 141 5.96 15.82 1.16
N TYR A 142 6.20 15.43 2.42
CA TYR A 142 7.33 15.90 3.21
C TYR A 142 8.67 15.41 2.63
N GLY A 143 8.77 14.14 2.29
CA GLY A 143 9.97 13.56 1.70
C GLY A 143 10.35 14.13 0.34
N LEU A 144 9.37 14.63 -0.41
CA LEU A 144 9.55 15.23 -1.73
C LEU A 144 9.67 16.76 -1.69
N ASP A 145 9.62 17.39 -0.50
CA ASP A 145 9.63 18.85 -0.30
C ASP A 145 8.44 19.58 -1.00
N PHE A 146 7.31 18.88 -1.17
CA PHE A 146 6.07 19.46 -1.71
C PHE A 146 5.15 19.93 -0.59
N LEU A 147 5.60 20.94 0.17
CA LEU A 147 4.92 21.39 1.40
C LEU A 147 3.89 22.50 1.18
N SER A 148 3.66 22.91 -0.06
CA SER A 148 2.69 23.98 -0.37
C SER A 148 1.89 23.69 -1.63
N ASP A 149 0.59 24.01 -1.57
CA ASP A 149 -0.33 23.96 -2.72
C ASP A 149 -0.32 22.60 -3.47
N THR A 150 -0.25 21.50 -2.70
CA THR A 150 -0.12 20.16 -3.24
C THR A 150 -1.22 19.25 -2.70
N LEU A 151 -1.74 18.39 -3.56
CA LEU A 151 -2.59 17.25 -3.20
C LEU A 151 -1.78 15.98 -3.40
N VAL A 152 -1.75 15.12 -2.41
CA VAL A 152 -1.13 13.80 -2.50
C VAL A 152 -2.23 12.75 -2.44
N VAL A 153 -2.13 11.75 -3.31
CA VAL A 153 -2.95 10.55 -3.33
C VAL A 153 -2.01 9.37 -3.17
N ASP A 154 -2.02 8.75 -2.03
CA ASP A 154 -1.24 7.55 -1.76
C ASP A 154 -2.10 6.31 -1.94
N ILE A 155 -1.72 5.44 -2.86
CA ILE A 155 -2.51 4.30 -3.32
C ILE A 155 -1.86 3.01 -2.83
N GLY A 156 -2.35 2.52 -1.71
CA GLY A 156 -1.92 1.27 -1.11
C GLY A 156 -2.71 0.03 -1.59
N ALA A 157 -2.54 -1.06 -0.86
CA ALA A 157 -3.34 -2.26 -1.08
C ALA A 157 -4.72 -2.17 -0.42
N GLY A 158 -4.80 -1.68 0.82
CA GLY A 158 -6.02 -1.61 1.60
C GLY A 158 -6.76 -0.27 1.54
N THR A 159 -6.03 0.82 1.31
CA THR A 159 -6.54 2.20 1.31
C THR A 159 -6.01 3.01 0.14
N VAL A 160 -6.76 4.03 -0.21
CA VAL A 160 -6.29 5.20 -0.96
C VAL A 160 -6.44 6.39 -0.03
N ASP A 161 -5.33 6.98 0.33
CA ASP A 161 -5.23 8.06 1.29
C ASP A 161 -4.89 9.37 0.58
N LEU A 162 -5.66 10.40 0.86
CA LEU A 162 -5.49 11.72 0.24
C LEU A 162 -5.18 12.75 1.31
N CYS A 163 -4.28 13.65 0.98
CA CYS A 163 -3.94 14.78 1.84
C CYS A 163 -3.73 16.05 1.00
N ARG A 164 -4.24 17.18 1.49
CA ARG A 164 -3.85 18.49 0.99
C ARG A 164 -2.77 19.09 1.89
N VAL A 165 -1.75 19.64 1.29
CA VAL A 165 -0.63 20.30 2.00
C VAL A 165 -0.55 21.75 1.55
N HIS A 166 -0.61 22.66 2.53
CA HIS A 166 -0.62 24.11 2.28
C HIS A 166 0.19 24.88 3.32
N GLY A 167 1.48 24.58 3.42
CA GLY A 167 2.43 25.27 4.30
C GLY A 167 2.29 24.99 5.80
N THR A 168 1.41 24.09 6.20
CA THR A 168 1.18 23.70 7.60
C THR A 168 1.00 22.19 7.72
N MET A 169 1.15 21.66 8.94
CA MET A 169 0.78 20.28 9.23
C MET A 169 -0.71 20.03 8.89
N PRO A 170 -1.03 18.98 8.11
CA PRO A 170 -2.41 18.66 7.79
C PRO A 170 -3.24 18.34 9.03
N LYS A 171 -4.46 18.84 9.03
CA LYS A 171 -5.48 18.52 10.04
C LYS A 171 -6.41 17.43 9.51
N PRO A 172 -7.31 16.87 10.34
CA PRO A 172 -8.28 15.85 9.88
C PRO A 172 -9.13 16.31 8.68
N GLU A 173 -9.53 17.59 8.64
CA GLU A 173 -10.28 18.15 7.50
C GLU A 173 -9.48 18.23 6.20
N ASP A 174 -8.16 18.16 6.26
CA ASP A 174 -7.24 18.20 5.13
C ASP A 174 -6.99 16.81 4.52
N GLN A 175 -7.66 15.79 5.01
CA GLN A 175 -7.38 14.41 4.69
C GLN A 175 -8.65 13.65 4.33
N ARG A 176 -8.51 12.64 3.46
CA ARG A 176 -9.57 11.69 3.09
C ARG A 176 -8.99 10.31 2.91
N THR A 177 -9.79 9.30 3.21
CA THR A 177 -9.47 7.88 2.93
C THR A 177 -10.65 7.22 2.23
N HIS A 178 -10.38 6.44 1.19
CA HIS A 178 -11.37 5.51 0.65
C HIS A 178 -10.76 4.11 0.48
N HIS A 179 -11.64 3.09 0.32
CA HIS A 179 -11.23 1.69 0.37
C HIS A 179 -11.25 0.99 -1.00
N TYR A 180 -11.49 1.69 -2.10
CA TYR A 180 -11.30 1.09 -3.42
C TYR A 180 -9.82 1.18 -3.80
N ALA A 181 -9.02 0.31 -3.20
CA ALA A 181 -7.58 0.22 -3.30
C ALA A 181 -7.16 -1.11 -3.97
N GLY A 182 -5.91 -1.51 -3.85
CA GLY A 182 -5.40 -2.70 -4.51
C GLY A 182 -6.18 -3.98 -4.23
N ASP A 183 -6.61 -4.21 -2.99
CA ASP A 183 -7.38 -5.40 -2.60
C ASP A 183 -8.81 -5.38 -3.16
N ALA A 184 -9.40 -4.19 -3.28
CA ALA A 184 -10.72 -4.04 -3.91
C ALA A 184 -10.66 -4.30 -5.42
N ILE A 185 -9.57 -3.92 -6.08
CA ILE A 185 -9.31 -4.28 -7.48
C ILE A 185 -9.21 -5.79 -7.63
N ASP A 186 -8.45 -6.48 -6.75
CA ASP A 186 -8.32 -7.94 -6.76
C ASP A 186 -9.68 -8.62 -6.58
N ALA A 187 -10.47 -8.17 -5.63
CA ALA A 187 -11.82 -8.70 -5.40
C ALA A 187 -12.74 -8.49 -6.61
N ARG A 188 -12.72 -7.30 -7.21
CA ARG A 188 -13.51 -6.99 -8.39
C ARG A 188 -13.08 -7.79 -9.61
N LEU A 189 -11.78 -7.94 -9.84
CA LEU A 189 -11.26 -8.77 -10.92
C LEU A 189 -11.67 -10.24 -10.73
N ALA A 190 -11.54 -10.79 -9.54
CA ALA A 190 -11.98 -12.16 -9.23
C ALA A 190 -13.48 -12.36 -9.49
N GLU A 191 -14.32 -11.38 -9.12
CA GLU A 191 -15.75 -11.39 -9.40
C GLU A 191 -16.05 -11.42 -10.90
N LEU A 192 -15.40 -10.55 -11.68
CA LEU A 192 -15.55 -10.45 -13.12
C LEU A 192 -15.09 -11.73 -13.83
N LEU A 193 -13.94 -12.28 -13.42
CA LEU A 193 -13.43 -13.55 -13.94
C LEU A 193 -14.38 -14.71 -13.64
N THR A 194 -14.90 -14.79 -12.43
CA THR A 194 -15.90 -15.83 -12.06
C THR A 194 -17.17 -15.73 -12.90
N LYS A 195 -17.62 -14.50 -13.18
CA LYS A 195 -18.83 -14.24 -13.97
C LYS A 195 -18.63 -14.55 -15.46
N ASN A 196 -17.53 -14.12 -16.04
CA ASN A 196 -17.30 -14.15 -17.48
C ASN A 196 -16.59 -15.44 -17.94
N HIS A 197 -15.83 -16.08 -17.05
CA HIS A 197 -15.04 -17.29 -17.30
C HIS A 197 -15.29 -18.36 -16.22
N PRO A 198 -16.54 -18.83 -16.05
CA PRO A 198 -16.93 -19.72 -14.95
C PRO A 198 -16.22 -21.07 -14.95
N GLU A 199 -15.59 -21.47 -16.06
CA GLU A 199 -14.78 -22.68 -16.18
C GLU A 199 -13.34 -22.53 -15.71
N ALA A 200 -12.84 -21.28 -15.58
CA ALA A 200 -11.49 -20.99 -15.17
C ALA A 200 -11.27 -21.22 -13.66
N GLN A 201 -10.20 -21.88 -13.32
CA GLN A 201 -9.81 -22.08 -11.92
C GLN A 201 -8.65 -21.14 -11.57
N PHE A 202 -8.83 -20.28 -10.59
CA PHE A 202 -7.81 -19.35 -10.13
C PHE A 202 -7.86 -19.15 -8.61
N SER A 203 -6.78 -18.71 -8.04
CA SER A 203 -6.68 -18.32 -6.63
C SER A 203 -6.55 -16.81 -6.50
N ASN A 204 -6.82 -16.26 -5.32
CA ASN A 204 -6.61 -14.83 -5.03
C ASN A 204 -5.16 -14.39 -5.28
N ASN A 205 -4.18 -15.25 -5.02
CA ASN A 205 -2.78 -14.94 -5.34
C ASN A 205 -2.54 -14.77 -6.84
N MET A 206 -3.13 -15.64 -7.69
CA MET A 206 -3.04 -15.49 -9.15
C MET A 206 -3.68 -14.18 -9.61
N VAL A 207 -4.83 -13.83 -9.06
CA VAL A 207 -5.51 -12.56 -9.38
C VAL A 207 -4.63 -11.37 -9.00
N ARG A 208 -4.03 -11.38 -7.82
CA ARG A 208 -3.11 -10.33 -7.37
C ARG A 208 -1.87 -10.23 -8.27
N GLU A 209 -1.24 -11.35 -8.61
CA GLU A 209 -0.08 -11.37 -9.51
C GLU A 209 -0.42 -10.82 -10.90
N ILE A 210 -1.59 -11.15 -11.43
CA ILE A 210 -2.09 -10.59 -12.70
C ILE A 210 -2.24 -9.07 -12.59
N LYS A 211 -2.87 -8.57 -11.53
CA LYS A 211 -2.99 -7.13 -11.30
C LYS A 211 -1.60 -6.48 -11.19
N GLU A 212 -0.70 -7.01 -10.37
CA GLU A 212 0.63 -6.42 -10.17
C GLU A 212 1.47 -6.37 -11.46
N ASN A 213 1.28 -7.33 -12.36
CA ASN A 213 2.03 -7.38 -13.62
C ASN A 213 1.38 -6.61 -14.78
N TYR A 214 0.05 -6.50 -14.80
CA TYR A 214 -0.68 -6.05 -15.98
C TYR A 214 -1.70 -4.93 -15.71
N ALA A 215 -1.82 -4.42 -14.47
CA ALA A 215 -2.83 -3.42 -14.13
C ALA A 215 -2.79 -2.19 -15.04
N CYS A 216 -3.94 -1.81 -15.54
CA CYS A 216 -4.07 -0.76 -16.54
C CYS A 216 -5.49 -0.17 -16.57
N VAL A 217 -5.57 1.11 -16.94
CA VAL A 217 -6.80 1.86 -17.15
C VAL A 217 -6.75 2.55 -18.51
N GLY A 218 -7.78 2.37 -19.33
CA GLY A 218 -7.91 3.05 -20.62
C GLY A 218 -8.30 2.14 -21.77
N THR A 219 -8.42 2.71 -22.97
CA THR A 219 -8.96 2.04 -24.18
C THR A 219 -7.87 1.53 -25.16
N HIS A 220 -6.61 1.96 -24.98
CA HIS A 220 -5.51 1.59 -25.87
C HIS A 220 -4.47 0.76 -25.11
N MET A 221 -4.76 -0.54 -24.97
CA MET A 221 -3.93 -1.47 -24.24
C MET A 221 -3.63 -2.70 -25.08
N ASP A 222 -2.44 -3.25 -24.88
CA ASP A 222 -2.14 -4.57 -25.42
C ASP A 222 -3.04 -5.61 -24.72
N PRO A 223 -3.50 -6.65 -25.45
CA PRO A 223 -4.31 -7.70 -24.86
C PRO A 223 -3.61 -8.41 -23.70
N VAL A 224 -4.28 -8.48 -22.57
CA VAL A 224 -3.80 -9.20 -21.38
C VAL A 224 -4.30 -10.64 -21.45
N LYS A 225 -3.41 -11.54 -21.85
CA LYS A 225 -3.70 -12.97 -21.96
C LYS A 225 -3.04 -13.71 -20.82
N VAL A 226 -3.84 -14.50 -20.13
CA VAL A 226 -3.41 -15.30 -18.98
C VAL A 226 -3.81 -16.76 -19.13
N THR A 227 -3.10 -17.64 -18.45
CA THR A 227 -3.42 -19.07 -18.48
C THR A 227 -4.02 -19.52 -17.15
N PHE A 228 -5.26 -20.02 -17.19
CA PHE A 228 -5.91 -20.66 -16.07
C PHE A 228 -6.13 -22.15 -16.32
N PRO A 229 -6.11 -23.00 -15.27
CA PRO A 229 -6.55 -24.37 -15.38
C PRO A 229 -8.06 -24.45 -15.65
N VAL A 230 -8.44 -25.28 -16.63
CA VAL A 230 -9.82 -25.71 -16.85
C VAL A 230 -9.84 -27.22 -16.74
N LYS A 231 -10.41 -27.77 -15.68
CA LYS A 231 -10.38 -29.22 -15.37
C LYS A 231 -8.96 -29.79 -15.45
N GLY A 232 -7.98 -29.06 -14.91
CA GLY A 232 -6.58 -29.43 -14.90
C GLY A 232 -5.81 -29.20 -16.22
N LYS A 233 -6.45 -28.68 -17.28
CA LYS A 233 -5.80 -28.35 -18.54
C LYS A 233 -5.50 -26.85 -18.60
N PRO A 234 -4.26 -26.41 -18.84
CA PRO A 234 -3.92 -25.02 -19.08
C PRO A 234 -4.71 -24.47 -20.29
N THR A 235 -5.42 -23.35 -20.07
CA THR A 235 -6.24 -22.70 -21.10
C THR A 235 -5.99 -21.21 -21.06
N GLU A 236 -5.77 -20.58 -22.23
CA GLU A 236 -5.55 -19.15 -22.38
C GLU A 236 -6.89 -18.39 -22.37
N PHE A 237 -6.91 -17.27 -21.64
CA PHE A 237 -8.03 -16.34 -21.55
C PHE A 237 -7.54 -14.92 -21.82
N ASP A 238 -8.29 -14.15 -22.60
CA ASP A 238 -8.12 -12.70 -22.70
C ASP A 238 -9.00 -12.04 -21.64
N ILE A 239 -8.36 -11.37 -20.68
CA ILE A 239 -9.02 -10.74 -19.54
C ILE A 239 -8.84 -9.21 -19.53
N THR A 240 -8.50 -8.65 -20.67
CA THR A 240 -8.19 -7.21 -20.83
C THR A 240 -9.33 -6.33 -20.32
N ALA A 241 -10.56 -6.68 -20.67
CA ALA A 241 -11.73 -5.88 -20.28
C ALA A 241 -12.00 -5.96 -18.78
N GLU A 242 -11.91 -7.14 -18.19
CA GLU A 242 -12.12 -7.39 -16.77
C GLU A 242 -11.08 -6.64 -15.92
N LEU A 243 -9.83 -6.71 -16.31
CA LEU A 243 -8.73 -6.05 -15.61
C LEU A 243 -8.87 -4.52 -15.69
N SER A 244 -9.16 -3.98 -16.87
CA SER A 244 -9.37 -2.55 -17.05
C SER A 244 -10.59 -2.04 -16.28
N GLU A 245 -11.71 -2.77 -16.28
CA GLU A 245 -12.90 -2.42 -15.50
C GLU A 245 -12.59 -2.41 -14.00
N ALA A 246 -11.93 -3.45 -13.50
CA ALA A 246 -11.56 -3.53 -12.08
C ALA A 246 -10.64 -2.38 -11.66
N CYS A 247 -9.62 -2.05 -12.45
CA CYS A 247 -8.71 -0.94 -12.16
C CYS A 247 -9.41 0.43 -12.27
N PHE A 248 -10.31 0.61 -13.25
CA PHE A 248 -11.03 1.87 -13.44
C PHE A 248 -11.94 2.20 -12.25
N GLY A 249 -12.42 1.20 -11.53
CA GLY A 249 -13.25 1.40 -10.34
C GLY A 249 -12.64 2.29 -9.25
N MET A 250 -11.31 2.46 -9.25
CA MET A 250 -10.60 3.36 -8.34
C MET A 250 -10.78 4.85 -8.72
N VAL A 251 -10.97 5.17 -10.00
CA VAL A 251 -10.96 6.55 -10.49
C VAL A 251 -12.09 7.40 -9.90
N PRO A 252 -13.39 6.97 -9.93
CA PRO A 252 -14.47 7.80 -9.42
C PRO A 252 -14.31 8.20 -7.95
N PRO A 253 -14.08 7.29 -6.98
CA PRO A 253 -13.94 7.68 -5.57
C PRO A 253 -12.70 8.54 -5.31
N THR A 254 -11.60 8.34 -6.07
CA THR A 254 -10.41 9.19 -5.96
C THR A 254 -10.71 10.61 -6.43
N VAL A 255 -11.41 10.76 -7.55
CA VAL A 255 -11.79 12.09 -8.08
C VAL A 255 -12.77 12.80 -7.15
N GLU A 256 -13.75 12.09 -6.58
CA GLU A 256 -14.68 12.63 -5.58
C GLU A 256 -13.92 13.15 -4.34
N ALA A 257 -13.01 12.36 -3.79
CA ALA A 257 -12.19 12.76 -2.64
C ALA A 257 -11.28 13.96 -2.96
N LEU A 258 -10.67 14.00 -4.16
CA LEU A 258 -9.89 15.17 -4.61
C LEU A 258 -10.75 16.43 -4.67
N GLN A 259 -11.98 16.34 -5.19
CA GLN A 259 -12.89 17.47 -5.28
C GLN A 259 -13.31 17.97 -3.92
N ASP A 260 -13.63 17.09 -3.00
CA ASP A 260 -13.97 17.43 -1.63
C ASP A 260 -12.85 18.25 -0.98
N LEU A 261 -11.60 17.82 -1.15
CA LEU A 261 -10.45 18.55 -0.63
C LEU A 261 -10.25 19.90 -1.33
N ILE A 262 -10.37 19.95 -2.66
CA ILE A 262 -10.22 21.18 -3.44
C ILE A 262 -11.30 22.21 -3.09
N ALA A 263 -12.55 21.77 -2.90
CA ALA A 263 -13.67 22.63 -2.59
C ALA A 263 -13.52 23.36 -1.25
N THR A 264 -12.66 22.87 -0.36
CA THR A 264 -12.38 23.51 0.93
C THR A 264 -11.41 24.71 0.83
N PHE A 265 -10.77 24.92 -0.32
CA PHE A 265 -9.90 26.07 -0.56
C PHE A 265 -10.66 27.30 -1.05
N ASP A 266 -10.10 28.47 -0.79
CA ASP A 266 -10.55 29.68 -1.43
C ASP A 266 -10.49 29.52 -2.96
N PRO A 267 -11.49 30.00 -3.71
CA PRO A 267 -11.62 29.78 -5.14
C PRO A 267 -10.37 30.09 -5.97
N GLU A 268 -9.60 31.08 -5.54
CA GLU A 268 -8.36 31.54 -6.21
C GLU A 268 -7.23 30.51 -6.14
N PHE A 269 -7.23 29.58 -5.15
CA PHE A 269 -6.21 28.53 -5.00
C PHE A 269 -6.61 27.21 -5.65
N GLN A 270 -7.90 26.98 -5.89
CA GLN A 270 -8.42 25.68 -6.36
C GLN A 270 -7.79 25.22 -7.68
N GLN A 271 -7.57 26.12 -8.63
CA GLN A 271 -6.92 25.78 -9.90
C GLN A 271 -5.45 25.35 -9.69
N LYS A 272 -4.75 26.00 -8.77
CA LYS A 272 -3.35 25.68 -8.46
C LYS A 272 -3.27 24.28 -7.84
N MET A 273 -4.18 23.97 -6.92
CA MET A 273 -4.27 22.64 -6.28
C MET A 273 -4.56 21.55 -7.30
N ARG A 274 -5.53 21.74 -8.20
CA ARG A 274 -5.83 20.76 -9.26
C ARG A 274 -4.63 20.48 -10.18
N ASN A 275 -3.76 21.44 -10.38
CA ASN A 275 -2.58 21.27 -11.22
C ASN A 275 -1.38 20.66 -10.51
N HIS A 276 -1.52 20.33 -9.22
CA HIS A 276 -0.45 19.81 -8.37
C HIS A 276 -0.91 18.58 -7.60
N VAL A 277 -1.35 17.54 -8.31
CA VAL A 277 -1.74 16.25 -7.74
C VAL A 277 -0.59 15.27 -7.92
N LEU A 278 -0.12 14.69 -6.82
CA LEU A 278 0.93 13.68 -6.78
C LEU A 278 0.32 12.31 -6.46
N LEU A 279 0.70 11.28 -7.21
CA LEU A 279 0.32 9.90 -6.93
C LEU A 279 1.51 9.15 -6.34
N GLY A 280 1.36 8.68 -5.10
CA GLY A 280 2.27 7.78 -4.38
C GLY A 280 1.71 6.37 -4.24
N GLY A 281 2.44 5.53 -3.52
CA GLY A 281 2.08 4.15 -3.25
C GLY A 281 2.18 3.21 -4.45
N GLY A 282 2.11 1.91 -4.18
CA GLY A 282 2.27 0.87 -5.20
C GLY A 282 1.20 0.93 -6.30
N GLY A 283 -0.03 1.30 -5.97
CA GLY A 283 -1.14 1.40 -6.90
C GLY A 283 -1.02 2.57 -7.90
N SER A 284 -0.19 3.57 -7.60
CA SER A 284 0.10 4.67 -8.54
C SER A 284 0.76 4.19 -9.85
N GLN A 285 1.33 2.98 -9.84
CA GLN A 285 1.99 2.36 -10.99
C GLN A 285 1.01 1.75 -12.01
N ILE A 286 -0.30 1.74 -11.72
CA ILE A 286 -1.31 1.27 -12.67
C ILE A 286 -1.21 2.10 -13.95
N THR A 287 -0.92 1.42 -15.06
CA THR A 287 -0.75 2.07 -16.37
C THR A 287 -2.00 2.85 -16.76
N GLY A 288 -1.84 4.12 -17.14
CA GLY A 288 -2.93 5.00 -17.56
C GLY A 288 -3.74 5.65 -16.43
N LEU A 289 -3.48 5.31 -15.15
CA LEU A 289 -4.26 5.85 -14.02
C LEU A 289 -4.18 7.37 -13.90
N SER A 290 -2.98 7.95 -13.98
CA SER A 290 -2.81 9.41 -13.93
C SER A 290 -3.66 10.11 -15.00
N ARG A 291 -3.65 9.56 -16.22
CA ARG A 291 -4.45 10.09 -17.33
C ARG A 291 -5.94 9.95 -17.08
N ALA A 292 -6.40 8.80 -16.56
CA ALA A 292 -7.81 8.58 -16.28
C ALA A 292 -8.34 9.54 -15.21
N ILE A 293 -7.52 9.86 -14.19
CA ILE A 293 -7.86 10.85 -13.17
C ILE A 293 -7.88 12.28 -13.80
N GLU A 294 -6.89 12.64 -14.64
CA GLU A 294 -6.89 13.93 -15.35
C GLU A 294 -8.14 14.11 -16.24
N ASP A 295 -8.51 13.06 -16.99
CA ASP A 295 -9.69 13.07 -17.87
C ASP A 295 -10.99 13.22 -17.05
N ALA A 296 -11.09 12.57 -15.90
CA ALA A 296 -12.24 12.74 -15.00
C ALA A 296 -12.29 14.12 -14.34
N LEU A 297 -11.14 14.76 -14.10
CA LEU A 297 -11.06 16.12 -13.56
C LEU A 297 -11.47 17.21 -14.58
N VAL A 298 -11.60 16.88 -15.87
CA VAL A 298 -11.98 17.86 -16.93
C VAL A 298 -13.31 18.55 -16.60
N GLU A 299 -14.29 17.81 -16.09
CA GLU A 299 -15.61 18.35 -15.71
C GLU A 299 -15.53 19.39 -14.58
N TYR A 300 -14.42 19.40 -13.83
CA TYR A 300 -14.18 20.27 -12.67
C TYR A 300 -13.16 21.38 -12.97
N GLY A 301 -12.86 21.61 -14.24
CA GLY A 301 -11.91 22.64 -14.68
C GLY A 301 -10.51 22.11 -14.99
N GLY A 302 -10.38 20.79 -15.10
CA GLY A 302 -9.12 20.10 -15.41
C GLY A 302 -8.14 20.04 -14.25
N GLY A 303 -7.04 19.33 -14.45
CA GLY A 303 -5.98 19.17 -13.45
C GLY A 303 -4.73 18.53 -14.05
N LYS A 304 -3.66 18.45 -13.25
CA LYS A 304 -2.42 17.76 -13.60
C LYS A 304 -2.06 16.77 -12.50
N VAL A 305 -1.85 15.53 -12.92
CA VAL A 305 -1.58 14.39 -12.05
C VAL A 305 -0.23 13.81 -12.41
N ARG A 306 0.66 13.69 -11.43
CA ARG A 306 2.01 13.15 -11.60
C ARG A 306 2.26 12.00 -10.65
N GLN A 307 2.81 10.92 -11.16
CA GLN A 307 3.35 9.84 -10.33
C GLN A 307 4.68 10.29 -9.74
N VAL A 308 4.90 9.99 -8.45
CA VAL A 308 6.19 10.22 -7.79
C VAL A 308 7.22 9.17 -8.23
N GLU A 309 8.50 9.51 -8.11
CA GLU A 309 9.58 8.56 -8.32
C GLU A 309 9.61 7.55 -7.16
N GLU A 310 9.96 6.28 -7.43
CA GLU A 310 10.01 5.18 -6.44
C GLU A 310 8.79 5.14 -5.50
N PRO A 311 7.57 5.07 -6.04
CA PRO A 311 6.34 5.29 -5.26
C PRO A 311 6.18 4.31 -4.09
N GLN A 312 6.77 3.13 -4.16
CA GLN A 312 6.76 2.11 -3.10
C GLN A 312 7.58 2.49 -1.85
N TYR A 313 8.51 3.43 -1.98
CA TYR A 313 9.33 3.94 -0.87
C TYR A 313 8.99 5.38 -0.51
N ALA A 314 8.08 6.03 -1.23
CA ALA A 314 7.79 7.44 -1.02
C ALA A 314 7.29 7.72 0.42
N GLY A 315 6.45 6.85 0.98
CA GLY A 315 5.99 6.91 2.36
C GLY A 315 7.13 6.75 3.37
N SER A 316 7.90 5.66 3.30
CA SER A 316 9.01 5.41 4.25
C SER A 316 10.20 6.36 4.09
N ASN A 317 10.43 6.92 2.88
CA ASN A 317 11.47 7.94 2.68
C ASN A 317 11.08 9.29 3.30
N GLY A 318 9.79 9.60 3.35
CA GLY A 318 9.29 10.86 3.87
C GLY A 318 8.97 10.81 5.37
N ALA A 319 8.78 9.62 5.89
CA ALA A 319 8.63 9.38 7.31
C ALA A 319 10.01 9.45 8.01
#